data_e73c7ff2a92e7d25c04c2a38ace4fde2
#
_entry.id   e73c7ff2a92e7d25c04c2a38ace4fde2
#
_cell.length_a   1.000
_cell.length_b   1.000
_cell.length_c   1.000
_cell.angle_alpha   90.00
_cell.angle_beta   90.00
_cell.angle_gamma   90.00
#
_symmetry.space_group_name_H-M   'P 1'
#
loop_
_entity.id
_entity.type
_entity.pdbx_description
1 polymer ?
#
loop_
_entity_poly.entity_id
_entity_poly.type
_entity_poly.pdbx_seq_one_letter_code
_entity_poly.pdbx_strand_id
1 'polypeptide(L)'
;QKGIKNIDTKVEAAYKTMHDMQKEIDNLKNQIFTLKSKEWATEAKDFGKVNVLIKSVSGMDAGALKDIVSNLKASDDKMVVFFVNTNREKVVFVSGAGKEAVKAGVHAGQLVKKAAQICSGNGGGKPDMAQAGGKDASKVDEAIRAITEELKSL
;
A
#
# COMPACT_ATOMS: atom_id res chain seq x y z
N GLN A 1 4.57 -23.07 -46.04
CA GLN A 1 5.66 -22.32 -45.38
C GLN A 1 5.33 -20.82 -45.24
N LYS A 2 4.77 -20.18 -46.27
CA LYS A 2 4.34 -18.76 -46.20
C LYS A 2 3.23 -18.52 -45.16
N GLY A 3 2.32 -19.48 -44.97
CA GLY A 3 1.25 -19.39 -43.98
C GLY A 3 1.76 -19.43 -42.54
N ILE A 4 2.77 -20.23 -42.24
CA ILE A 4 3.38 -20.35 -40.93
C ILE A 4 4.09 -19.04 -40.54
N LYS A 5 4.85 -18.43 -41.45
CA LYS A 5 5.49 -17.14 -41.24
C LYS A 5 4.48 -16.01 -40.94
N ASN A 6 3.34 -16.01 -41.63
CA ASN A 6 2.28 -15.03 -41.39
C ASN A 6 1.62 -15.21 -40.02
N ILE A 7 1.45 -16.45 -39.56
CA ILE A 7 0.90 -16.75 -38.24
C ILE A 7 1.86 -16.26 -37.15
N ASP A 8 3.16 -16.55 -37.29
CA ASP A 8 4.17 -16.07 -36.34
C ASP A 8 4.21 -14.55 -36.25
N THR A 9 4.17 -13.86 -37.38
CA THR A 9 4.12 -12.39 -37.42
C THR A 9 2.87 -11.83 -36.75
N LYS A 10 1.70 -12.45 -36.95
CA LYS A 10 0.44 -12.05 -36.30
C LYS A 10 0.48 -12.30 -34.79
N VAL A 11 1.08 -13.41 -34.37
CA VAL A 11 1.24 -13.71 -32.92
C VAL A 11 2.17 -12.70 -32.27
N GLU A 12 3.31 -12.38 -32.88
CA GLU A 12 4.22 -11.36 -32.38
C GLU A 12 3.55 -9.98 -32.29
N ALA A 13 2.77 -9.58 -33.30
CA ALA A 13 2.02 -8.33 -33.28
C ALA A 13 0.98 -8.31 -32.17
N ALA A 14 0.29 -9.43 -31.91
CA ALA A 14 -0.67 -9.57 -30.82
C ALA A 14 0.01 -9.45 -29.45
N TYR A 15 1.16 -10.10 -29.25
CA TYR A 15 1.93 -9.97 -28.00
C TYR A 15 2.40 -8.54 -27.78
N LYS A 16 2.90 -7.87 -28.81
CA LYS A 16 3.31 -6.46 -28.73
C LYS A 16 2.15 -5.56 -28.35
N THR A 17 0.99 -5.75 -28.98
CA THR A 17 -0.23 -4.99 -28.66
C THR A 17 -0.68 -5.22 -27.23
N MET A 18 -0.67 -6.47 -26.76
CA MET A 18 -0.99 -6.79 -25.37
C MET A 18 -0.02 -6.15 -24.39
N HIS A 19 1.27 -6.16 -24.70
CA HIS A 19 2.30 -5.54 -23.86
C HIS A 19 2.12 -4.01 -23.82
N ASP A 20 1.84 -3.37 -24.94
CA ASP A 20 1.58 -1.93 -25.01
C ASP A 20 0.30 -1.55 -24.24
N MET A 21 -0.76 -2.35 -24.35
CA MET A 21 -1.98 -2.18 -23.57
C MET A 21 -1.73 -2.32 -22.06
N GLN A 22 -0.92 -3.29 -21.67
CA GLN A 22 -0.57 -3.48 -20.25
C GLN A 22 0.21 -2.28 -19.71
N LYS A 23 1.15 -1.73 -20.48
CA LYS A 23 1.87 -0.51 -20.10
C LYS A 23 0.93 0.67 -19.94
N GLU A 24 -0.03 0.83 -20.84
CA GLU A 24 -1.02 1.91 -20.77
C GLU A 24 -1.91 1.78 -19.53
N ILE A 25 -2.37 0.56 -19.24
CA ILE A 25 -3.14 0.27 -18.03
C ILE A 25 -2.32 0.61 -16.79
N ASP A 26 -1.06 0.21 -16.71
CA ASP A 26 -0.18 0.49 -15.58
C ASP A 26 0.06 2.00 -15.42
N ASN A 27 0.27 2.73 -16.51
CA ASN A 27 0.40 4.18 -16.49
C ASN A 27 -0.86 4.88 -15.99
N LEU A 28 -2.03 4.45 -16.47
CA LEU A 28 -3.32 4.99 -16.02
C LEU A 28 -3.56 4.70 -14.54
N LYS A 29 -3.27 3.49 -14.09
CA LYS A 29 -3.35 3.14 -12.66
C LYS A 29 -2.42 4.01 -11.82
N ASN A 30 -1.19 4.23 -12.25
CA ASN A 30 -0.23 5.08 -11.55
C ASN A 30 -0.71 6.53 -11.48
N GLN A 31 -1.30 7.07 -12.55
CA GLN A 31 -1.91 8.39 -12.54
C GLN A 31 -3.06 8.49 -11.55
N ILE A 32 -3.94 7.50 -11.54
CA ILE A 32 -5.06 7.43 -10.58
C ILE A 32 -4.52 7.37 -9.16
N PHE A 33 -3.51 6.54 -8.89
CA PHE A 33 -2.91 6.42 -7.56
C PHE A 33 -2.22 7.70 -7.11
N THR A 34 -1.56 8.40 -8.02
CA THR A 34 -0.94 9.70 -7.72
C THR A 34 -2.00 10.74 -7.33
N LEU A 35 -3.09 10.81 -8.07
CA LEU A 35 -4.21 11.69 -7.76
C LEU A 35 -4.87 11.32 -6.43
N LYS A 36 -5.12 10.03 -6.21
CA LYS A 36 -5.67 9.53 -4.95
C LYS A 36 -4.75 9.80 -3.76
N SER A 37 -3.44 9.67 -3.93
CA SER A 37 -2.51 9.93 -2.83
C SER A 37 -2.54 11.40 -2.41
N LYS A 38 -2.67 12.34 -3.35
CA LYS A 38 -2.86 13.76 -3.05
C LYS A 38 -4.17 14.01 -2.27
N GLU A 39 -5.25 13.39 -2.71
CA GLU A 39 -6.55 13.47 -2.03
C GLU A 39 -6.46 12.88 -0.62
N TRP A 40 -5.88 11.69 -0.50
CA TRP A 40 -5.74 11.02 0.79
C TRP A 40 -4.82 11.75 1.75
N ALA A 41 -3.81 12.45 1.26
CA ALA A 41 -2.94 13.25 2.10
C ALA A 41 -3.71 14.34 2.87
N THR A 42 -4.80 14.86 2.30
CA THR A 42 -5.66 15.84 2.98
C THR A 42 -6.49 15.22 4.10
N GLU A 43 -6.68 13.90 4.10
CA GLU A 43 -7.42 13.17 5.13
C GLU A 43 -6.56 12.82 6.36
N ALA A 44 -5.26 13.09 6.31
CA ALA A 44 -4.36 12.81 7.43
C ALA A 44 -4.77 13.62 8.66
N LYS A 45 -4.74 12.95 9.82
CA LYS A 45 -5.08 13.56 11.11
C LYS A 45 -3.81 13.91 11.87
N ASP A 46 -3.80 15.10 12.46
CA ASP A 46 -2.70 15.55 13.31
C ASP A 46 -2.86 14.96 14.73
N PHE A 47 -1.89 14.12 15.11
CA PHE A 47 -1.82 13.54 16.46
C PHE A 47 -0.79 14.25 17.35
N GLY A 48 -0.35 15.43 16.96
CA GLY A 48 0.64 16.24 17.67
C GLY A 48 2.06 16.01 17.17
N LYS A 49 2.65 14.85 17.43
CA LYS A 49 4.01 14.52 16.99
C LYS A 49 4.07 14.00 15.56
N VAL A 50 2.98 13.42 15.07
CA VAL A 50 2.88 12.79 13.75
C VAL A 50 1.55 13.11 13.10
N ASN A 51 1.53 13.09 11.78
CA ASN A 51 0.31 13.13 10.98
C ASN A 51 -0.02 11.71 10.54
N VAL A 52 -1.21 11.22 10.85
CA VAL A 52 -1.59 9.82 10.64
C VAL A 52 -2.66 9.71 9.56
N LEU A 53 -2.37 8.90 8.54
CA LEU A 53 -3.31 8.52 7.51
C LEU A 53 -3.55 7.02 7.59
N ILE A 54 -4.77 6.63 7.97
CA ILE A 54 -5.20 5.23 7.97
C ILE A 54 -6.31 5.08 6.94
N LYS A 55 -6.11 4.20 5.97
CA LYS A 55 -7.06 3.97 4.88
C LYS A 55 -7.27 2.49 4.65
N SER A 56 -8.53 2.11 4.47
CA SER A 56 -8.90 0.75 4.05
C SER A 56 -9.24 0.78 2.56
N VAL A 57 -8.60 -0.08 1.80
CA VAL A 57 -8.81 -0.23 0.35
C VAL A 57 -9.04 -1.69 0.02
N SER A 58 -9.52 -2.00 -1.16
CA SER A 58 -9.74 -3.37 -1.60
C SER A 58 -9.28 -3.58 -3.03
N GLY A 59 -8.71 -4.76 -3.29
CA GLY A 59 -8.33 -5.17 -4.64
C GLY A 59 -7.18 -4.38 -5.26
N MET A 60 -6.41 -3.65 -4.47
CA MET A 60 -5.24 -2.92 -4.98
C MET A 60 -3.99 -3.82 -5.00
N ASP A 61 -3.10 -3.54 -5.94
CA ASP A 61 -1.80 -4.20 -5.99
C ASP A 61 -0.89 -3.71 -4.86
N ALA A 62 -0.18 -4.64 -4.21
CA ALA A 62 0.73 -4.32 -3.12
C ALA A 62 1.89 -3.40 -3.55
N GLY A 63 2.38 -3.56 -4.77
CA GLY A 63 3.40 -2.68 -5.33
C GLY A 63 2.91 -1.25 -5.49
N ALA A 64 1.69 -1.08 -6.00
CA ALA A 64 1.05 0.23 -6.12
C ALA A 64 0.85 0.91 -4.76
N LEU A 65 0.43 0.14 -3.75
CA LEU A 65 0.30 0.66 -2.38
C LEU A 65 1.63 1.13 -1.81
N LYS A 66 2.71 0.39 -2.02
CA LYS A 66 4.04 0.80 -1.60
C LYS A 66 4.48 2.11 -2.25
N ASP A 67 4.19 2.28 -3.53
CA ASP A 67 4.50 3.51 -4.25
C ASP A 67 3.73 4.71 -3.68
N ILE A 68 2.45 4.52 -3.38
CA ILE A 68 1.62 5.55 -2.74
C ILE A 68 2.17 5.90 -1.36
N VAL A 69 2.51 4.91 -0.56
CA VAL A 69 3.09 5.12 0.78
C VAL A 69 4.42 5.87 0.66
N SER A 70 5.27 5.51 -0.28
CA SER A 70 6.54 6.20 -0.52
C SER A 70 6.34 7.67 -0.90
N ASN A 71 5.37 7.96 -1.76
CA ASN A 71 5.03 9.32 -2.15
C ASN A 71 4.49 10.14 -0.98
N LEU A 72 3.62 9.55 -0.18
CA LEU A 72 3.02 10.23 0.98
C LEU A 72 4.05 10.56 2.05
N LYS A 73 4.92 9.62 2.41
CA LYS A 73 5.96 9.87 3.39
C LYS A 73 7.05 10.81 2.90
N ALA A 74 7.27 10.89 1.60
CA ALA A 74 8.20 11.85 1.01
C ALA A 74 7.65 13.27 1.01
N SER A 75 6.33 13.44 0.97
CA SER A 75 5.67 14.75 0.99
C SER A 75 5.62 15.38 2.39
N ASP A 76 5.70 14.57 3.44
CA ASP A 76 5.64 15.02 4.83
C ASP A 76 6.47 14.08 5.72
N ASP A 77 7.53 14.61 6.33
CA ASP A 77 8.42 13.84 7.21
C ASP A 77 7.74 13.36 8.50
N LYS A 78 6.64 13.97 8.89
CA LYS A 78 5.82 13.57 10.04
C LYS A 78 4.70 12.58 9.69
N MET A 79 4.56 12.25 8.41
CA MET A 79 3.48 11.38 7.94
C MET A 79 3.70 9.93 8.38
N VAL A 80 2.66 9.36 8.96
CA VAL A 80 2.53 7.92 9.19
C VAL A 80 1.39 7.42 8.33
N VAL A 81 1.68 6.51 7.43
CA VAL A 81 0.68 5.93 6.53
C VAL A 81 0.46 4.48 6.91
N PHE A 82 -0.79 4.10 7.03
CA PHE A 82 -1.19 2.72 7.31
C PHE A 82 -2.34 2.34 6.37
N PHE A 83 -2.04 1.52 5.38
CA PHE A 83 -3.05 1.01 4.46
C PHE A 83 -3.42 -0.43 4.77
N VAL A 84 -4.71 -0.69 4.73
CA VAL A 84 -5.28 -2.03 4.83
C VAL A 84 -5.89 -2.37 3.47
N ASN A 85 -5.36 -3.37 2.81
CA ASN A 85 -5.87 -3.84 1.53
C ASN A 85 -6.52 -5.20 1.71
N THR A 86 -7.83 -5.25 1.55
CA THR A 86 -8.58 -6.50 1.62
C THR A 86 -8.76 -7.08 0.22
N ASN A 87 -8.42 -8.34 0.06
CA ASN A 87 -8.63 -9.07 -1.17
C ASN A 87 -9.27 -10.43 -0.82
N ARG A 88 -10.57 -10.51 -0.99
CA ARG A 88 -11.39 -11.65 -0.56
C ARG A 88 -11.25 -11.87 0.96
N GLU A 89 -10.70 -13.01 1.39
CA GLU A 89 -10.48 -13.32 2.80
C GLU A 89 -9.10 -12.90 3.31
N LYS A 90 -8.21 -12.52 2.41
CA LYS A 90 -6.85 -12.12 2.75
C LYS A 90 -6.76 -10.62 2.96
N VAL A 91 -5.90 -10.22 3.89
CA VAL A 91 -5.64 -8.82 4.21
C VAL A 91 -4.15 -8.58 4.09
N VAL A 92 -3.79 -7.48 3.43
CA VAL A 92 -2.40 -7.01 3.35
C VAL A 92 -2.31 -5.65 4.01
N PHE A 93 -1.37 -5.50 4.93
CA PHE A 93 -1.08 -4.24 5.59
C PHE A 93 0.20 -3.64 5.01
N VAL A 94 0.14 -2.38 4.60
CA VAL A 94 1.31 -1.63 4.14
C VAL A 94 1.40 -0.36 4.98
N SER A 95 2.53 -0.15 5.61
CA SER A 95 2.76 1.03 6.44
C SER A 95 4.06 1.72 6.07
N GLY A 96 4.07 3.03 6.20
CA GLY A 96 5.26 3.84 6.04
C GLY A 96 5.29 4.97 7.04
N ALA A 97 6.48 5.42 7.39
CA ALA A 97 6.68 6.54 8.29
C ALA A 97 7.78 7.45 7.74
N GLY A 98 7.55 8.75 7.78
CA GLY A 98 8.54 9.75 7.43
C GLY A 98 9.66 9.82 8.47
N LYS A 99 10.72 10.54 8.15
CA LYS A 99 11.92 10.63 9.00
C LYS A 99 11.62 11.17 10.41
N GLU A 100 10.82 12.20 10.51
CA GLU A 100 10.43 12.79 11.79
C GLU A 100 9.49 11.88 12.58
N ALA A 101 8.61 11.15 11.90
CA ALA A 101 7.74 10.16 12.53
C ALA A 101 8.56 9.02 13.14
N VAL A 102 9.56 8.52 12.46
CA VAL A 102 10.46 7.49 12.98
C VAL A 102 11.22 8.01 14.21
N LYS A 103 11.71 9.25 14.17
CA LYS A 103 12.35 9.89 15.32
C LYS A 103 11.40 10.06 16.52
N ALA A 104 10.12 10.26 16.25
CA ALA A 104 9.10 10.37 17.30
C ALA A 104 8.76 9.03 17.97
N GLY A 105 9.25 7.92 17.46
CA GLY A 105 9.05 6.59 18.02
C GLY A 105 8.19 5.66 17.17
N VAL A 106 7.76 6.09 15.99
CA VAL A 106 6.98 5.24 15.06
C VAL A 106 7.86 4.21 14.41
N HIS A 107 7.39 2.96 14.37
CA HIS A 107 8.07 1.86 13.73
C HIS A 107 7.06 1.10 12.85
N ALA A 108 7.11 1.35 11.55
CA ALA A 108 6.17 0.75 10.59
C ALA A 108 6.15 -0.78 10.67
N GLY A 109 7.30 -1.41 10.84
CA GLY A 109 7.40 -2.87 10.98
C GLY A 109 6.62 -3.41 12.18
N GLN A 110 6.64 -2.72 13.30
CA GLN A 110 5.87 -3.11 14.50
C GLN A 110 4.37 -2.89 14.29
N LEU A 111 3.99 -1.79 13.64
CA LEU A 111 2.59 -1.49 13.36
C LEU A 111 1.94 -2.58 12.50
N VAL A 112 2.57 -2.94 11.38
CA VAL A 112 2.02 -3.98 10.50
C VAL A 112 2.08 -5.36 11.15
N LYS A 113 3.09 -5.65 11.95
CA LYS A 113 3.20 -6.90 12.70
C LYS A 113 2.06 -7.06 13.69
N LYS A 114 1.78 -6.03 14.47
CA LYS A 114 0.67 -6.01 15.43
C LYS A 114 -0.68 -6.20 14.74
N ALA A 115 -0.92 -5.47 13.67
CA ALA A 115 -2.15 -5.60 12.87
C ALA A 115 -2.29 -7.00 12.28
N ALA A 116 -1.21 -7.54 11.73
CA ALA A 116 -1.22 -8.90 11.16
C ALA A 116 -1.49 -9.96 12.21
N GLN A 117 -0.93 -9.84 13.41
CA GLN A 117 -1.20 -10.77 14.51
C GLN A 117 -2.67 -10.77 14.92
N ILE A 118 -3.31 -9.61 14.97
CA ILE A 118 -4.76 -9.51 15.24
C ILE A 118 -5.57 -10.21 14.16
N CYS A 119 -5.13 -10.12 12.90
CA CYS A 119 -5.79 -10.77 11.76
C CYS A 119 -5.26 -12.17 11.45
N SER A 120 -4.67 -12.85 12.43
CA SER A 120 -4.15 -14.22 12.30
C SER A 120 -3.09 -14.40 11.21
N GLY A 121 -2.23 -13.39 11.06
CA GLY A 121 -1.14 -13.38 10.09
C GLY A 121 0.20 -13.01 10.70
N ASN A 122 1.13 -12.65 9.86
CA ASN A 122 2.47 -12.25 10.25
C ASN A 122 3.10 -11.31 9.21
N GLY A 123 4.17 -10.67 9.62
CA GLY A 123 4.95 -9.81 8.76
C GLY A 123 5.79 -8.84 9.56
N GLY A 124 6.32 -7.87 8.90
CA GLY A 124 7.19 -6.87 9.51
C GLY A 124 8.00 -6.16 8.44
N GLY A 125 8.97 -5.38 8.86
CA GLY A 125 9.84 -4.66 7.96
C GLY A 125 10.66 -3.61 8.70
N LYS A 126 11.06 -2.61 7.96
CA LYS A 126 11.86 -1.50 8.45
C LYS A 126 11.01 -0.48 9.22
N PRO A 127 11.63 0.39 10.04
CA PRO A 127 10.89 1.44 10.73
C PRO A 127 10.17 2.43 9.80
N ASP A 128 10.70 2.65 8.61
CA ASP A 128 10.19 3.60 7.64
C ASP A 128 9.25 3.01 6.59
N MET A 129 9.29 1.70 6.39
CA MET A 129 8.44 1.00 5.42
C MET A 129 8.33 -0.48 5.77
N ALA A 130 7.10 -0.98 5.84
CA ALA A 130 6.84 -2.38 6.17
C ALA A 130 5.57 -2.89 5.51
N GLN A 131 5.49 -4.21 5.41
CA GLN A 131 4.34 -4.92 4.86
C GLN A 131 4.10 -6.19 5.65
N ALA A 132 2.84 -6.51 5.88
CA ALA A 132 2.44 -7.75 6.53
C ALA A 132 1.15 -8.30 5.90
N GLY A 133 0.84 -9.54 6.16
CA GLY A 133 -0.38 -10.18 5.68
C GLY A 133 -1.15 -10.84 6.80
N GLY A 134 -2.47 -10.81 6.72
CA GLY A 134 -3.39 -11.49 7.62
C GLY A 134 -4.35 -12.41 6.86
N LYS A 135 -4.95 -13.34 7.57
CA LYS A 135 -5.90 -14.31 7.01
C LYS A 135 -7.34 -14.02 7.40
N ASP A 136 -7.56 -13.14 8.37
CA ASP A 136 -8.88 -12.86 8.93
C ASP A 136 -9.26 -11.39 8.69
N ALA A 137 -9.96 -11.14 7.61
CA ALA A 137 -10.45 -9.81 7.26
C ALA A 137 -11.52 -9.27 8.22
N SER A 138 -12.17 -10.12 9.00
CA SER A 138 -13.20 -9.70 9.96
C SER A 138 -12.64 -8.90 11.14
N LYS A 139 -11.34 -9.01 11.41
CA LYS A 139 -10.66 -8.33 12.52
C LYS A 139 -9.91 -7.06 12.10
N VAL A 140 -10.10 -6.61 10.87
CA VAL A 140 -9.46 -5.39 10.34
C VAL A 140 -9.79 -4.15 11.19
N ASP A 141 -11.04 -3.98 11.58
CA ASP A 141 -11.46 -2.83 12.39
C ASP A 141 -10.77 -2.82 13.77
N GLU A 142 -10.63 -3.99 14.38
CA GLU A 142 -9.90 -4.15 15.63
C GLU A 142 -8.42 -3.80 15.47
N ALA A 143 -7.80 -4.25 14.37
CA ALA A 143 -6.42 -3.93 14.04
C ALA A 143 -6.22 -2.42 13.85
N ILE A 144 -7.11 -1.75 13.13
CA ILE A 144 -7.08 -0.31 12.91
C ILE A 144 -7.18 0.45 14.23
N ARG A 145 -8.09 0.05 15.11
CA ARG A 145 -8.24 0.66 16.44
C ARG A 145 -6.97 0.53 17.28
N ALA A 146 -6.38 -0.66 17.32
CA ALA A 146 -5.16 -0.91 18.07
C ALA A 146 -4.00 -0.05 17.58
N ILE A 147 -3.83 0.07 16.26
CA ILE A 147 -2.80 0.92 15.65
C ILE A 147 -3.05 2.40 15.93
N THR A 148 -4.30 2.84 15.85
CA THR A 148 -4.68 4.22 16.13
C THR A 148 -4.35 4.61 17.57
N GLU A 149 -4.68 3.75 18.52
CA GLU A 149 -4.39 3.99 19.95
C GLU A 149 -2.88 4.01 20.23
N GLU A 150 -2.12 3.12 19.59
CA GLU A 150 -0.66 3.11 19.71
C GLU A 150 -0.05 4.42 19.21
N LEU A 151 -0.52 4.94 18.09
CA LEU A 151 -0.05 6.21 17.53
C LEU A 151 -0.47 7.41 18.38
N LYS A 152 -1.62 7.36 19.03
CA LYS A 152 -2.06 8.42 19.96
C LYS A 152 -1.23 8.48 21.23
N SER A 153 -0.63 7.36 21.62
CA SER A 153 0.16 7.28 22.87
C SER A 153 1.60 7.75 22.72
N LEU A 154 2.02 8.14 21.55
CA LEU A 154 3.39 8.62 21.27
C LEU A 154 3.75 9.96 21.97
#